data_a68d9f28eb5b5a894c55e3402d782f6e
#
_entry.id   a68d9f28eb5b5a894c55e3402d782f6e
#
_cell.length_a   1.000
_cell.length_b   1.000
_cell.length_c   1.000
_cell.angle_alpha   90.00
_cell.angle_beta   90.00
_cell.angle_gamma   90.00
#
_symmetry.space_group_name_H-M   'P 1'
#
loop_
_entity.id
_entity.type
_entity.pdbx_description
1 polymer ?
#
loop_
_entity_poly.entity_id
_entity_poly.type
_entity_poly.pdbx_seq_one_letter_code
_entity_poly.pdbx_strand_id
1 'polypeptide(L)'
;MDENKKRALAAALGQIEKQFGKGSVMRMGDRVVEPVEAIPTGSLMLDIALGIGGLPKGRVVEIYGPESSGKTTLTLQAIAECQKLGGTAAFIDAEHALDPIYAGKLGVNVDDLLLSQPDTGEQALEIADMLVRSGSVDILVVDSVAALTPKAEIEGEMGDQLPGLQARLMSQALRKLTGNIKRSNTLVVFINQLRMKIGVMMPGQSPEVTTGGNALKFYASVRLDIRRIGAIKKGDEIIGNQTKIKVVKNKLAPPFKQVITEILYGEGISREGELIDMGVEAKLVEKAGAWYSYGEERIGQGKDNARGYLRDNPQVAAKLEAELREKFQPTEAVREEGDDEGDDE
;
A
#
# COMPACT_ATOMS: atom_id res chain seq x y z
N MET A 1 -23.00 17.28 -33.58
CA MET A 1 -24.09 17.18 -32.58
C MET A 1 -25.17 18.15 -32.99
N ASP A 2 -26.43 17.71 -33.05
CA ASP A 2 -27.58 18.52 -33.44
C ASP A 2 -27.73 19.74 -32.50
N GLU A 3 -28.01 20.93 -33.05
CA GLU A 3 -28.15 22.19 -32.31
C GLU A 3 -29.21 22.12 -31.20
N ASN A 4 -30.29 21.38 -31.44
CA ASN A 4 -31.34 21.15 -30.44
C ASN A 4 -30.83 20.31 -29.26
N LYS A 5 -29.96 19.33 -29.52
CA LYS A 5 -29.33 18.52 -28.45
C LYS A 5 -28.32 19.34 -27.65
N LYS A 6 -27.58 20.26 -28.27
CA LYS A 6 -26.66 21.15 -27.54
C LYS A 6 -27.41 22.10 -26.60
N ARG A 7 -28.53 22.69 -27.06
CA ARG A 7 -29.38 23.57 -26.24
C ARG A 7 -30.01 22.82 -25.07
N ALA A 8 -30.52 21.62 -25.30
CA ALA A 8 -31.10 20.78 -24.25
C ALA A 8 -30.08 20.42 -23.20
N LEU A 9 -28.85 20.05 -23.61
CA LEU A 9 -27.76 19.74 -22.71
C LEU A 9 -27.32 20.95 -21.89
N ALA A 10 -27.18 22.12 -22.51
CA ALA A 10 -26.83 23.36 -21.81
C ALA A 10 -27.88 23.76 -20.76
N ALA A 11 -29.17 23.61 -21.09
CA ALA A 11 -30.26 23.84 -20.14
C ALA A 11 -30.23 22.88 -18.95
N ALA A 12 -29.99 21.57 -19.20
CA ALA A 12 -29.86 20.58 -18.16
C ALA A 12 -28.65 20.84 -17.23
N LEU A 13 -27.47 21.17 -17.79
CA LEU A 13 -26.29 21.55 -17.02
C LEU A 13 -26.55 22.79 -16.15
N GLY A 14 -27.15 23.83 -16.70
CA GLY A 14 -27.52 25.02 -15.93
C GLY A 14 -28.51 24.73 -14.80
N GLN A 15 -29.44 23.82 -15.01
CA GLN A 15 -30.40 23.39 -13.99
C GLN A 15 -29.72 22.59 -12.86
N ILE A 16 -28.78 21.69 -13.21
CA ILE A 16 -27.96 20.91 -12.24
C ILE A 16 -27.09 21.86 -11.41
N GLU A 17 -26.40 22.82 -12.06
CA GLU A 17 -25.58 23.80 -11.34
C GLU A 17 -26.40 24.67 -10.38
N LYS A 18 -27.63 25.03 -10.77
CA LYS A 18 -28.53 25.82 -9.94
C LYS A 18 -29.03 25.05 -8.72
N GLN A 19 -29.23 23.71 -8.87
CA GLN A 19 -29.77 22.86 -7.82
C GLN A 19 -28.68 22.29 -6.90
N PHE A 20 -27.51 21.95 -7.43
CA PHE A 20 -26.45 21.21 -6.71
C PHE A 20 -25.16 22.01 -6.55
N GLY A 21 -25.06 23.21 -7.10
CA GLY A 21 -23.89 24.07 -7.05
C GLY A 21 -22.98 23.97 -8.26
N LYS A 22 -22.12 24.97 -8.47
CA LYS A 22 -21.12 24.98 -9.54
C LYS A 22 -20.15 23.82 -9.40
N GLY A 23 -19.82 23.18 -10.52
CA GLY A 23 -18.90 22.05 -10.55
C GLY A 23 -19.53 20.70 -10.23
N SER A 24 -20.88 20.61 -10.02
CA SER A 24 -21.60 19.34 -9.85
C SER A 24 -21.51 18.44 -11.08
N VAL A 25 -21.38 19.01 -12.26
CA VAL A 25 -21.09 18.34 -13.53
C VAL A 25 -19.97 19.12 -14.22
N MET A 26 -18.92 18.41 -14.64
CA MET A 26 -17.82 18.99 -15.38
C MET A 26 -17.44 18.10 -16.55
N ARG A 27 -16.88 18.64 -17.60
CA ARG A 27 -16.28 17.83 -18.67
C ARG A 27 -14.93 17.31 -18.18
N MET A 28 -14.62 16.07 -18.52
CA MET A 28 -13.39 15.45 -18.09
C MET A 28 -12.13 16.15 -18.63
N GLY A 29 -12.22 16.72 -19.85
CA GLY A 29 -11.13 17.49 -20.44
C GLY A 29 -10.90 18.88 -19.80
N ASP A 30 -11.89 19.41 -19.08
CA ASP A 30 -11.74 20.69 -18.36
C ASP A 30 -11.15 20.54 -16.96
N ARG A 31 -10.90 19.29 -16.53
CA ARG A 31 -10.37 18.98 -15.21
C ARG A 31 -8.85 18.93 -15.26
N VAL A 32 -8.21 19.80 -14.49
CA VAL A 32 -6.79 19.63 -14.16
C VAL A 32 -6.69 18.36 -13.32
N VAL A 33 -6.05 17.34 -13.86
CA VAL A 33 -5.79 16.08 -13.13
C VAL A 33 -4.62 16.36 -12.21
N GLU A 34 -4.91 16.63 -10.93
CA GLU A 34 -3.86 16.69 -9.92
C GLU A 34 -3.29 15.27 -9.71
N PRO A 35 -1.96 15.12 -9.71
CA PRO A 35 -1.33 13.84 -9.41
C PRO A 35 -1.74 13.39 -8.00
N VAL A 36 -2.00 12.10 -7.85
CA VAL A 36 -2.33 11.53 -6.54
C VAL A 36 -1.06 11.46 -5.71
N GLU A 37 -1.05 12.14 -4.56
CA GLU A 37 0.03 12.02 -3.59
C GLU A 37 0.16 10.58 -3.10
N ALA A 38 1.38 10.14 -2.86
CA ALA A 38 1.68 8.79 -2.39
C ALA A 38 2.61 8.81 -1.17
N ILE A 39 2.41 7.85 -0.28
CA ILE A 39 3.32 7.56 0.83
C ILE A 39 4.20 6.39 0.41
N PRO A 40 5.54 6.53 0.39
CA PRO A 40 6.46 5.44 0.09
C PRO A 40 6.25 4.26 1.04
N THR A 41 6.47 3.05 0.54
CA THR A 41 6.28 1.83 1.34
C THR A 41 7.50 1.41 2.13
N GLY A 42 8.66 2.02 1.86
CA GLY A 42 9.97 1.56 2.32
C GLY A 42 10.61 0.52 1.39
N SER A 43 9.87 -0.01 0.42
CA SER A 43 10.34 -0.88 -0.66
C SER A 43 10.33 -0.12 -1.99
N LEU A 44 11.50 0.14 -2.55
CA LEU A 44 11.63 0.82 -3.85
C LEU A 44 10.98 0.00 -4.97
N MET A 45 11.15 -1.32 -4.94
CA MET A 45 10.54 -2.23 -5.91
C MET A 45 9.01 -2.13 -5.90
N LEU A 46 8.41 -2.08 -4.70
CA LEU A 46 6.97 -1.98 -4.56
C LEU A 46 6.46 -0.59 -4.97
N ASP A 47 7.17 0.47 -4.61
CA ASP A 47 6.82 1.84 -4.98
C ASP A 47 6.78 2.01 -6.51
N ILE A 48 7.75 1.43 -7.23
CA ILE A 48 7.78 1.40 -8.69
C ILE A 48 6.65 0.52 -9.24
N ALA A 49 6.38 -0.64 -8.63
CA ALA A 49 5.31 -1.53 -9.07
C ALA A 49 3.92 -0.89 -8.92
N LEU A 50 3.74 -0.05 -7.90
CA LEU A 50 2.51 0.72 -7.68
C LEU A 50 2.29 1.83 -8.72
N GLY A 51 3.35 2.29 -9.39
CA GLY A 51 3.30 3.22 -10.52
C GLY A 51 3.15 4.70 -10.16
N ILE A 52 2.92 5.01 -8.89
CA ILE A 52 2.77 6.38 -8.36
C ILE A 52 3.79 6.69 -7.25
N GLY A 53 4.77 5.82 -7.05
CA GLY A 53 5.84 6.01 -6.06
C GLY A 53 5.49 5.64 -4.62
N GLY A 54 4.37 4.93 -4.38
CA GLY A 54 3.95 4.49 -3.06
C GLY A 54 2.46 4.17 -2.95
N LEU A 55 1.95 4.14 -1.72
CA LEU A 55 0.54 3.94 -1.41
C LEU A 55 -0.25 5.25 -1.57
N PRO A 56 -1.42 5.24 -2.25
CA PRO A 56 -2.14 6.46 -2.60
C PRO A 56 -2.80 7.13 -1.39
N LYS A 57 -2.55 8.42 -1.17
CA LYS A 57 -3.30 9.24 -0.22
C LYS A 57 -4.74 9.46 -0.69
N GLY A 58 -5.65 9.68 0.25
CA GLY A 58 -7.07 9.85 -0.03
C GLY A 58 -7.77 8.59 -0.53
N ARG A 59 -7.19 7.40 -0.27
CA ARG A 59 -7.68 6.11 -0.76
C ARG A 59 -7.66 5.03 0.33
N VAL A 60 -8.42 3.98 0.08
CA VAL A 60 -8.41 2.74 0.87
C VAL A 60 -7.47 1.75 0.18
N VAL A 61 -6.58 1.15 0.96
CA VAL A 61 -5.67 0.08 0.56
C VAL A 61 -5.94 -1.15 1.42
N GLU A 62 -5.97 -2.32 0.82
CA GLU A 62 -6.03 -3.61 1.52
C GLU A 62 -4.71 -4.36 1.33
N ILE A 63 -4.11 -4.78 2.43
CA ILE A 63 -2.92 -5.62 2.47
C ILE A 63 -3.29 -6.93 3.13
N TYR A 64 -3.19 -8.05 2.41
CA TYR A 64 -3.62 -9.34 2.91
C TYR A 64 -2.62 -10.46 2.59
N GLY A 65 -2.69 -11.53 3.33
CA GLY A 65 -1.83 -12.69 3.18
C GLY A 65 -1.88 -13.61 4.39
N PRO A 66 -1.15 -14.73 4.35
CA PRO A 66 -1.00 -15.63 5.48
C PRO A 66 -0.42 -14.93 6.71
N GLU A 67 -0.54 -15.56 7.85
CA GLU A 67 0.15 -15.15 9.07
C GLU A 67 1.67 -15.11 8.86
N SER A 68 2.35 -14.19 9.55
CA SER A 68 3.83 -14.02 9.47
C SER A 68 4.37 -13.78 8.05
N SER A 69 3.55 -13.25 7.14
CA SER A 69 3.96 -12.92 5.76
C SER A 69 4.61 -11.55 5.60
N GLY A 70 4.64 -10.70 6.65
CA GLY A 70 5.22 -9.36 6.62
C GLY A 70 4.23 -8.21 6.41
N LYS A 71 2.92 -8.44 6.58
CA LYS A 71 1.88 -7.40 6.44
C LYS A 71 2.10 -6.21 7.37
N THR A 72 2.22 -6.49 8.66
CA THR A 72 2.45 -5.46 9.70
C THR A 72 3.81 -4.79 9.51
N THR A 73 4.84 -5.54 9.11
CA THR A 73 6.17 -4.97 8.79
C THR A 73 6.08 -3.93 7.68
N LEU A 74 5.41 -4.26 6.57
CA LEU A 74 5.24 -3.33 5.46
C LEU A 74 4.46 -2.07 5.87
N THR A 75 3.41 -2.21 6.66
CA THR A 75 2.61 -1.06 7.11
C THR A 75 3.36 -0.17 8.10
N LEU A 76 4.14 -0.75 9.01
CA LEU A 76 4.98 0.01 9.93
C LEU A 76 6.08 0.78 9.20
N GLN A 77 6.67 0.21 8.16
CA GLN A 77 7.63 0.93 7.33
C GLN A 77 6.97 2.07 6.53
N ALA A 78 5.77 1.87 6.01
CA ALA A 78 5.00 2.95 5.37
C ALA A 78 4.66 4.07 6.38
N ILE A 79 4.37 3.73 7.64
CA ILE A 79 4.21 4.71 8.73
C ILE A 79 5.52 5.48 8.94
N ALA A 80 6.65 4.79 9.03
CA ALA A 80 7.96 5.42 9.21
C ALA A 80 8.28 6.38 8.05
N GLU A 81 8.01 5.97 6.80
CA GLU A 81 8.19 6.86 5.64
C GLU A 81 7.25 8.07 5.67
N CYS A 82 5.99 7.89 6.10
CA CYS A 82 5.05 9.00 6.30
C CYS A 82 5.58 10.01 7.33
N GLN A 83 6.05 9.53 8.48
CA GLN A 83 6.60 10.38 9.55
C GLN A 83 7.87 11.10 9.11
N LYS A 84 8.75 10.46 8.33
CA LYS A 84 9.95 11.13 7.73
C LYS A 84 9.57 12.29 6.81
N LEU A 85 8.42 12.23 6.17
CA LEU A 85 7.88 13.32 5.36
C LEU A 85 7.13 14.39 6.18
N GLY A 86 7.13 14.28 7.51
CA GLY A 86 6.43 15.19 8.42
C GLY A 86 4.94 14.89 8.58
N GLY A 87 4.46 13.72 8.08
CA GLY A 87 3.07 13.32 8.19
C GLY A 87 2.72 12.69 9.54
N THR A 88 1.44 12.77 9.89
CA THR A 88 0.87 12.18 11.11
C THR A 88 0.34 10.78 10.83
N ALA A 89 0.73 9.83 11.68
CA ALA A 89 0.32 8.44 11.56
C ALA A 89 -0.55 7.98 12.73
N ALA A 90 -1.54 7.14 12.44
CA ALA A 90 -2.37 6.48 13.44
C ALA A 90 -2.45 4.98 13.18
N PHE A 91 -2.49 4.20 14.24
CA PHE A 91 -2.58 2.74 14.21
C PHE A 91 -3.72 2.27 15.13
N ILE A 92 -4.66 1.55 14.56
CA ILE A 92 -5.75 0.87 15.29
C ILE A 92 -5.36 -0.59 15.40
N ASP A 93 -4.91 -0.99 16.58
CA ASP A 93 -4.44 -2.32 16.93
C ASP A 93 -5.60 -3.14 17.53
N ALA A 94 -6.41 -3.74 16.68
CA ALA A 94 -7.52 -4.59 17.08
C ALA A 94 -7.05 -6.00 17.52
N GLU A 95 -5.83 -6.39 17.21
CA GLU A 95 -5.23 -7.66 17.66
C GLU A 95 -4.50 -7.53 19.00
N HIS A 96 -4.27 -6.30 19.50
CA HIS A 96 -3.49 -5.99 20.72
C HIS A 96 -2.08 -6.60 20.67
N ALA A 97 -1.46 -6.60 19.50
CA ALA A 97 -0.21 -7.31 19.23
C ALA A 97 0.94 -6.40 18.75
N LEU A 98 0.73 -5.08 18.70
CA LEU A 98 1.77 -4.14 18.26
C LEU A 98 2.91 -4.08 19.29
N ASP A 99 4.11 -4.44 18.84
CA ASP A 99 5.35 -4.29 19.61
C ASP A 99 6.01 -2.94 19.29
N PRO A 100 6.04 -2.00 20.26
CA PRO A 100 6.66 -0.68 20.07
C PRO A 100 8.18 -0.76 19.85
N ILE A 101 8.86 -1.76 20.41
CA ILE A 101 10.29 -1.96 20.20
C ILE A 101 10.55 -2.36 18.74
N TYR A 102 9.75 -3.27 18.22
CA TYR A 102 9.84 -3.67 16.82
C TYR A 102 9.49 -2.50 15.88
N ALA A 103 8.42 -1.75 16.15
CA ALA A 103 8.06 -0.58 15.38
C ALA A 103 9.19 0.46 15.34
N GLY A 104 9.83 0.74 16.48
CA GLY A 104 10.98 1.63 16.57
C GLY A 104 12.18 1.16 15.74
N LYS A 105 12.46 -0.16 15.71
CA LYS A 105 13.52 -0.74 14.87
C LYS A 105 13.25 -0.56 13.38
N LEU A 106 11.98 -0.53 12.97
CA LEU A 106 11.57 -0.28 11.58
C LEU A 106 11.60 1.22 11.21
N GLY A 107 11.98 2.10 12.15
CA GLY A 107 12.10 3.53 11.94
C GLY A 107 10.85 4.33 12.30
N VAL A 108 9.85 3.73 12.92
CA VAL A 108 8.67 4.44 13.43
C VAL A 108 9.07 5.28 14.62
N ASN A 109 8.73 6.58 14.60
CA ASN A 109 8.73 7.40 15.80
C ASN A 109 7.52 7.01 16.65
N VAL A 110 7.77 6.18 17.67
CA VAL A 110 6.69 5.61 18.51
C VAL A 110 6.07 6.66 19.43
N ASP A 111 6.80 7.73 19.77
CA ASP A 111 6.31 8.81 20.62
C ASP A 111 5.26 9.67 19.91
N ASP A 112 5.33 9.76 18.59
CA ASP A 112 4.39 10.53 17.75
C ASP A 112 3.33 9.62 17.07
N LEU A 113 3.38 8.30 17.27
CA LEU A 113 2.39 7.39 16.70
C LEU A 113 1.10 7.39 17.54
N LEU A 114 -0.02 7.78 16.93
CA LEU A 114 -1.32 7.66 17.57
C LEU A 114 -1.75 6.20 17.60
N LEU A 115 -1.85 5.60 18.78
CA LEU A 115 -2.27 4.21 18.98
C LEU A 115 -3.65 4.12 19.61
N SER A 116 -4.51 3.27 19.06
CA SER A 116 -5.81 2.91 19.64
C SER A 116 -5.97 1.40 19.68
N GLN A 117 -6.45 0.87 20.82
CA GLN A 117 -6.71 -0.56 21.03
C GLN A 117 -8.18 -0.74 21.44
N PRO A 118 -9.09 -0.75 20.47
CA PRO A 118 -10.54 -0.83 20.72
C PRO A 118 -10.99 -2.24 21.10
N ASP A 119 -12.04 -2.35 21.91
CA ASP A 119 -12.62 -3.62 22.33
C ASP A 119 -13.59 -4.21 21.28
N THR A 120 -14.18 -3.38 20.43
CA THR A 120 -15.17 -3.80 19.42
C THR A 120 -14.86 -3.26 18.03
N GLY A 121 -15.35 -3.95 17.00
CA GLY A 121 -15.21 -3.50 15.62
C GLY A 121 -15.91 -2.16 15.35
N GLU A 122 -17.07 -1.92 15.98
CA GLU A 122 -17.79 -0.64 15.89
C GLU A 122 -16.93 0.50 16.45
N GLN A 123 -16.35 0.31 17.64
CA GLN A 123 -15.48 1.31 18.26
C GLN A 123 -14.26 1.59 17.39
N ALA A 124 -13.61 0.56 16.87
CA ALA A 124 -12.47 0.70 15.96
C ALA A 124 -12.79 1.57 14.75
N LEU A 125 -13.91 1.29 14.08
CA LEU A 125 -14.32 1.98 12.87
C LEU A 125 -14.87 3.38 13.11
N GLU A 126 -15.45 3.65 14.28
CA GLU A 126 -15.84 5.00 14.70
C GLU A 126 -14.63 5.86 15.01
N ILE A 127 -13.63 5.33 15.73
CA ILE A 127 -12.34 6.01 15.96
C ILE A 127 -11.66 6.32 14.62
N ALA A 128 -11.63 5.35 13.70
CA ALA A 128 -11.12 5.55 12.34
C ALA A 128 -11.83 6.71 11.62
N ASP A 129 -13.17 6.75 11.66
CA ASP A 129 -13.96 7.83 11.04
C ASP A 129 -13.66 9.20 11.67
N MET A 130 -13.52 9.27 12.99
CA MET A 130 -13.19 10.51 13.68
C MET A 130 -11.80 11.02 13.32
N LEU A 131 -10.79 10.13 13.31
CA LEU A 131 -9.42 10.49 12.93
C LEU A 131 -9.33 10.94 11.48
N VAL A 132 -9.98 10.24 10.55
CA VAL A 132 -10.05 10.62 9.12
C VAL A 132 -10.74 11.97 8.95
N ARG A 133 -11.87 12.20 9.62
CA ARG A 133 -12.61 13.47 9.51
C ARG A 133 -11.87 14.68 10.08
N SER A 134 -10.92 14.46 10.99
CA SER A 134 -10.10 15.55 11.53
C SER A 134 -9.27 16.24 10.45
N GLY A 135 -8.93 15.51 9.37
CA GLY A 135 -8.06 16.00 8.30
C GLY A 135 -6.59 16.16 8.71
N SER A 136 -6.22 15.68 9.91
CA SER A 136 -4.88 15.85 10.48
C SER A 136 -4.06 14.55 10.46
N VAL A 137 -4.61 13.46 9.91
CA VAL A 137 -3.94 12.15 9.83
C VAL A 137 -3.65 11.83 8.38
N ASP A 138 -2.38 11.58 8.05
CA ASP A 138 -1.93 11.27 6.69
C ASP A 138 -2.06 9.77 6.38
N ILE A 139 -1.74 8.92 7.35
CA ILE A 139 -1.89 7.46 7.25
C ILE A 139 -2.58 6.90 8.48
N LEU A 140 -3.60 6.08 8.27
CA LEU A 140 -4.29 5.31 9.28
C LEU A 140 -4.21 3.83 8.93
N VAL A 141 -3.68 3.01 9.83
CA VAL A 141 -3.62 1.55 9.69
C VAL A 141 -4.61 0.90 10.64
N VAL A 142 -5.35 -0.10 10.16
CA VAL A 142 -6.23 -0.97 10.96
C VAL A 142 -5.69 -2.39 10.88
N ASP A 143 -5.18 -2.92 11.99
CA ASP A 143 -4.63 -4.29 12.10
C ASP A 143 -5.40 -5.10 13.14
N SER A 144 -6.19 -6.05 12.78
CA SER A 144 -6.58 -6.45 11.43
C SER A 144 -8.10 -6.50 11.30
N VAL A 145 -8.60 -6.53 10.04
CA VAL A 145 -10.05 -6.71 9.78
C VAL A 145 -10.59 -7.97 10.44
N ALA A 146 -9.77 -9.03 10.52
CA ALA A 146 -10.16 -10.29 11.16
C ALA A 146 -10.50 -10.14 12.65
N ALA A 147 -9.88 -9.18 13.33
CA ALA A 147 -10.07 -8.91 14.75
C ALA A 147 -11.19 -7.90 15.04
N LEU A 148 -11.81 -7.29 14.01
CA LEU A 148 -12.93 -6.38 14.18
C LEU A 148 -14.20 -7.16 14.52
N THR A 149 -14.31 -7.60 15.78
CA THR A 149 -15.45 -8.36 16.27
C THR A 149 -16.63 -7.42 16.53
N PRO A 150 -17.81 -7.67 15.93
CA PRO A 150 -19.00 -6.89 16.21
C PRO A 150 -19.41 -6.97 17.69
N LYS A 151 -19.88 -5.86 18.25
CA LYS A 151 -20.30 -5.77 19.64
C LYS A 151 -21.35 -6.85 20.00
N ALA A 152 -22.32 -7.07 19.11
CA ALA A 152 -23.34 -8.09 19.31
C ALA A 152 -22.79 -9.53 19.39
N GLU A 153 -21.62 -9.79 18.77
CA GLU A 153 -20.94 -11.08 18.86
C GLU A 153 -20.22 -11.23 20.20
N ILE A 154 -19.68 -10.13 20.76
CA ILE A 154 -19.02 -10.13 22.06
C ILE A 154 -20.03 -10.26 23.21
N GLU A 155 -21.21 -9.63 23.09
CA GLU A 155 -22.28 -9.65 24.10
C GLU A 155 -23.16 -10.90 24.01
N GLY A 156 -23.06 -11.69 22.93
CA GLY A 156 -23.78 -12.94 22.72
C GLY A 156 -23.25 -14.09 23.58
N GLU A 157 -23.98 -15.20 23.61
CA GLU A 157 -23.56 -16.41 24.32
C GLU A 157 -22.56 -17.22 23.49
N MET A 158 -21.68 -17.98 24.16
CA MET A 158 -20.75 -18.88 23.47
C MET A 158 -21.52 -19.93 22.67
N GLY A 159 -21.32 -19.91 21.35
CA GLY A 159 -21.98 -20.82 20.40
C GLY A 159 -23.07 -20.16 19.56
N ASP A 160 -23.43 -18.91 19.83
CA ASP A 160 -24.34 -18.15 19.00
C ASP A 160 -23.80 -17.99 17.59
N GLN A 161 -24.65 -18.35 16.61
CA GLN A 161 -24.27 -18.16 15.20
C GLN A 161 -24.91 -16.86 14.69
N LEU A 162 -24.06 -15.82 14.53
CA LEU A 162 -24.47 -14.51 14.03
C LEU A 162 -23.83 -14.25 12.63
N PRO A 163 -24.29 -14.97 11.58
CA PRO A 163 -23.61 -14.95 10.30
C PRO A 163 -23.66 -13.56 9.64
N GLY A 164 -22.51 -13.13 9.12
CA GLY A 164 -22.39 -11.93 8.30
C GLY A 164 -22.42 -10.59 9.05
N LEU A 165 -22.40 -10.56 10.38
CA LEU A 165 -22.34 -9.31 11.14
C LEU A 165 -21.11 -8.48 10.81
N GLN A 166 -19.93 -9.09 10.81
CA GLN A 166 -18.68 -8.42 10.45
C GLN A 166 -18.71 -7.86 9.01
N ALA A 167 -19.28 -8.61 8.06
CA ALA A 167 -19.41 -8.15 6.68
C ALA A 167 -20.38 -6.96 6.55
N ARG A 168 -21.45 -6.92 7.32
CA ARG A 168 -22.38 -5.79 7.39
C ARG A 168 -21.71 -4.57 8.01
N LEU A 169 -21.00 -4.74 9.11
CA LEU A 169 -20.23 -3.70 9.79
C LEU A 169 -19.21 -3.06 8.83
N MET A 170 -18.39 -3.87 8.16
CA MET A 170 -17.44 -3.40 7.18
C MET A 170 -18.09 -2.67 6.00
N SER A 171 -19.21 -3.18 5.50
CA SER A 171 -19.94 -2.54 4.39
C SER A 171 -20.50 -1.17 4.78
N GLN A 172 -21.02 -1.03 6.00
CA GLN A 172 -21.54 0.22 6.53
C GLN A 172 -20.42 1.23 6.77
N ALA A 173 -19.35 0.80 7.41
CA ALA A 173 -18.20 1.65 7.71
C ALA A 173 -17.53 2.17 6.43
N LEU A 174 -17.27 1.33 5.45
CA LEU A 174 -16.61 1.74 4.21
C LEU A 174 -17.45 2.72 3.40
N ARG A 175 -18.79 2.58 3.38
CA ARG A 175 -19.68 3.58 2.76
C ARG A 175 -19.54 4.95 3.42
N LYS A 176 -19.41 4.99 4.75
CA LYS A 176 -19.26 6.23 5.52
C LYS A 176 -17.87 6.83 5.37
N LEU A 177 -16.84 5.99 5.50
CA LEU A 177 -15.43 6.40 5.48
C LEU A 177 -14.97 6.92 4.11
N THR A 178 -15.39 6.31 3.00
CA THR A 178 -14.84 6.59 1.67
C THR A 178 -14.97 8.06 1.27
N GLY A 179 -16.09 8.70 1.57
CA GLY A 179 -16.30 10.12 1.29
C GLY A 179 -15.39 11.03 2.14
N ASN A 180 -15.18 10.66 3.39
CA ASN A 180 -14.32 11.39 4.33
C ASN A 180 -12.84 11.22 3.96
N ILE A 181 -12.40 10.01 3.66
CA ILE A 181 -11.04 9.65 3.22
C ILE A 181 -10.60 10.50 2.04
N LYS A 182 -11.46 10.64 1.02
CA LYS A 182 -11.15 11.48 -0.16
C LYS A 182 -11.00 12.96 0.18
N ARG A 183 -11.84 13.48 1.10
CA ARG A 183 -11.81 14.90 1.50
C ARG A 183 -10.62 15.25 2.39
N SER A 184 -10.27 14.35 3.30
CA SER A 184 -9.15 14.54 4.22
C SER A 184 -7.79 14.21 3.61
N ASN A 185 -7.76 13.61 2.42
CA ASN A 185 -6.56 13.08 1.77
C ASN A 185 -5.78 12.06 2.64
N THR A 186 -6.47 11.37 3.55
CA THR A 186 -5.89 10.34 4.42
C THR A 186 -5.74 9.03 3.66
N LEU A 187 -4.58 8.38 3.73
CA LEU A 187 -4.41 6.99 3.34
C LEU A 187 -4.95 6.08 4.45
N VAL A 188 -5.90 5.20 4.14
CA VAL A 188 -6.38 4.19 5.09
C VAL A 188 -6.00 2.81 4.63
N VAL A 189 -5.19 2.11 5.43
CA VAL A 189 -4.70 0.76 5.16
C VAL A 189 -5.40 -0.23 6.07
N PHE A 190 -6.09 -1.20 5.48
CA PHE A 190 -6.65 -2.35 6.20
C PHE A 190 -5.74 -3.55 6.01
N ILE A 191 -5.23 -4.09 7.10
CA ILE A 191 -4.56 -5.38 7.12
C ILE A 191 -5.64 -6.46 7.23
N ASN A 192 -5.52 -7.53 6.42
CA ASN A 192 -6.50 -8.60 6.39
C ASN A 192 -5.84 -9.97 6.41
N GLN A 193 -6.57 -10.95 6.91
CA GLN A 193 -6.14 -12.35 6.96
C GLN A 193 -6.87 -13.17 5.90
N LEU A 194 -6.25 -14.26 5.49
CA LEU A 194 -6.85 -15.26 4.61
C LEU A 194 -7.53 -16.36 5.42
N ARG A 195 -8.69 -16.78 4.95
CA ARG A 195 -9.43 -17.93 5.46
C ARG A 195 -9.70 -18.88 4.31
N MET A 196 -9.77 -20.17 4.61
CA MET A 196 -10.15 -21.20 3.65
C MET A 196 -11.67 -21.33 3.61
N LYS A 197 -12.25 -21.17 2.43
CA LYS A 197 -13.68 -21.41 2.23
C LYS A 197 -13.93 -22.91 2.10
N ILE A 198 -14.69 -23.48 3.02
CA ILE A 198 -15.04 -24.89 3.04
C ILE A 198 -15.99 -25.18 1.86
N GLY A 199 -15.77 -26.27 1.11
CA GLY A 199 -16.65 -26.75 0.06
C GLY A 199 -16.40 -26.18 -1.35
N VAL A 200 -15.36 -25.37 -1.55
CA VAL A 200 -14.96 -24.93 -2.90
C VAL A 200 -13.99 -25.94 -3.50
N MET A 201 -14.51 -26.84 -4.32
CA MET A 201 -13.73 -27.83 -5.11
C MET A 201 -13.80 -27.60 -6.61
N MET A 202 -14.12 -26.39 -7.09
CA MET A 202 -14.14 -26.11 -8.53
C MET A 202 -12.73 -25.82 -9.04
N PRO A 203 -12.30 -26.49 -10.14
CA PRO A 203 -11.05 -26.15 -10.80
C PRO A 203 -11.03 -24.69 -11.23
N GLY A 204 -9.97 -23.95 -10.86
CA GLY A 204 -9.77 -22.53 -11.20
C GLY A 204 -10.29 -21.50 -10.18
N GLN A 205 -10.97 -21.90 -9.12
CA GLN A 205 -11.31 -21.00 -8.02
C GLN A 205 -10.34 -21.20 -6.85
N SER A 206 -9.73 -20.09 -6.36
CA SER A 206 -8.96 -20.13 -5.14
C SER A 206 -9.91 -20.29 -3.94
N PRO A 207 -9.69 -21.29 -3.07
CA PRO A 207 -10.47 -21.44 -1.85
C PRO A 207 -10.18 -20.36 -0.82
N GLU A 208 -9.14 -19.58 -1.02
CA GLU A 208 -8.71 -18.50 -0.11
C GLU A 208 -9.61 -17.26 -0.25
N VAL A 209 -10.12 -16.79 0.86
CA VAL A 209 -10.93 -15.56 0.95
C VAL A 209 -10.44 -14.69 2.09
N THR A 210 -10.56 -13.37 1.92
CA THR A 210 -10.29 -12.40 2.99
C THR A 210 -11.49 -12.29 3.93
N THR A 211 -11.25 -11.96 5.21
CA THR A 211 -12.30 -11.75 6.22
C THR A 211 -13.05 -10.44 5.99
N GLY A 212 -14.18 -10.21 6.68
CA GLY A 212 -14.95 -8.97 6.57
C GLY A 212 -15.81 -8.84 5.31
N GLY A 213 -16.01 -9.94 4.56
CA GLY A 213 -16.87 -9.98 3.37
C GLY A 213 -16.23 -9.37 2.12
N ASN A 214 -17.10 -8.93 1.18
CA ASN A 214 -16.62 -8.45 -0.12
C ASN A 214 -16.48 -6.92 -0.23
N ALA A 215 -16.99 -6.15 0.74
CA ALA A 215 -17.03 -4.70 0.62
C ALA A 215 -15.64 -4.09 0.41
N LEU A 216 -14.65 -4.52 1.19
CA LEU A 216 -13.29 -4.01 1.09
C LEU A 216 -12.66 -4.26 -0.29
N LYS A 217 -12.97 -5.40 -0.94
CA LYS A 217 -12.51 -5.70 -2.31
C LYS A 217 -12.99 -4.67 -3.34
N PHE A 218 -14.16 -4.10 -3.14
CA PHE A 218 -14.72 -3.07 -4.04
C PHE A 218 -14.20 -1.67 -3.70
N TYR A 219 -14.17 -1.32 -2.40
CA TYR A 219 -13.76 0.01 -1.95
C TYR A 219 -12.27 0.26 -2.07
N ALA A 220 -11.43 -0.74 -1.86
CA ALA A 220 -9.98 -0.60 -2.00
C ALA A 220 -9.58 -0.15 -3.42
N SER A 221 -8.70 0.85 -3.48
CA SER A 221 -8.08 1.30 -4.72
C SER A 221 -6.86 0.46 -5.09
N VAL A 222 -6.15 -0.01 -4.08
CA VAL A 222 -5.00 -0.92 -4.20
C VAL A 222 -5.23 -2.13 -3.29
N ARG A 223 -4.89 -3.33 -3.78
CA ARG A 223 -4.89 -4.56 -2.99
C ARG A 223 -3.57 -5.29 -3.21
N LEU A 224 -2.90 -5.62 -2.11
CA LEU A 224 -1.62 -6.30 -2.09
C LEU A 224 -1.77 -7.69 -1.44
N ASP A 225 -1.35 -8.73 -2.17
CA ASP A 225 -1.21 -10.10 -1.65
C ASP A 225 0.25 -10.32 -1.27
N ILE A 226 0.53 -10.55 0.01
CA ILE A 226 1.87 -10.73 0.56
C ILE A 226 2.07 -12.17 0.99
N ARG A 227 3.13 -12.81 0.46
CA ARG A 227 3.44 -14.22 0.75
C ARG A 227 4.92 -14.45 0.97
N ARG A 228 5.25 -15.09 2.07
CA ARG A 228 6.57 -15.66 2.28
C ARG A 228 6.82 -16.79 1.28
N ILE A 229 7.97 -16.74 0.57
CA ILE A 229 8.33 -17.75 -0.45
C ILE A 229 9.61 -18.50 -0.12
N GLY A 230 10.43 -18.01 0.80
CA GLY A 230 11.68 -18.65 1.18
C GLY A 230 12.25 -18.07 2.47
N ALA A 231 13.26 -18.74 3.02
CA ALA A 231 14.04 -18.25 4.14
C ALA A 231 15.39 -17.71 3.66
N ILE A 232 15.86 -16.62 4.26
CA ILE A 232 17.20 -16.06 4.05
C ILE A 232 18.08 -16.59 5.18
N LYS A 233 19.20 -17.19 4.81
CA LYS A 233 20.14 -17.80 5.75
C LYS A 233 21.49 -17.11 5.70
N LYS A 234 22.11 -16.98 6.86
CA LYS A 234 23.53 -16.61 7.01
C LYS A 234 24.22 -17.73 7.77
N GLY A 235 24.96 -18.57 7.03
CA GLY A 235 25.39 -19.87 7.57
C GLY A 235 24.18 -20.76 7.88
N ASP A 236 24.09 -21.26 9.11
CA ASP A 236 22.96 -22.08 9.57
C ASP A 236 21.80 -21.27 10.18
N GLU A 237 21.99 -19.98 10.39
CA GLU A 237 20.99 -19.11 11.00
C GLU A 237 20.02 -18.53 9.95
N ILE A 238 18.72 -18.55 10.28
CA ILE A 238 17.69 -17.88 9.45
C ILE A 238 17.59 -16.42 9.92
N ILE A 239 18.02 -15.50 9.05
CA ILE A 239 18.06 -14.06 9.34
C ILE A 239 16.88 -13.28 8.76
N GLY A 240 16.05 -13.92 7.95
CA GLY A 240 14.93 -13.24 7.31
C GLY A 240 14.17 -14.15 6.35
N ASN A 241 13.28 -13.53 5.59
CA ASN A 241 12.43 -14.20 4.61
C ASN A 241 12.45 -13.47 3.26
N GLN A 242 12.46 -14.24 2.19
CA GLN A 242 12.04 -13.75 0.89
C GLN A 242 10.51 -13.68 0.85
N THR A 243 10.01 -12.52 0.48
CA THR A 243 8.58 -12.21 0.47
C THR A 243 8.17 -11.74 -0.90
N LYS A 244 7.15 -12.38 -1.46
CA LYS A 244 6.52 -11.97 -2.71
C LYS A 244 5.32 -11.09 -2.41
N ILE A 245 5.29 -9.90 -3.03
CA ILE A 245 4.18 -8.95 -2.97
C ILE A 245 3.59 -8.84 -4.37
N LYS A 246 2.31 -9.17 -4.51
CA LYS A 246 1.56 -9.06 -5.76
C LYS A 246 0.55 -7.92 -5.66
N VAL A 247 0.59 -7.00 -6.60
CA VAL A 247 -0.40 -5.95 -6.78
C VAL A 247 -1.62 -6.55 -7.48
N VAL A 248 -2.60 -7.04 -6.72
CA VAL A 248 -3.77 -7.76 -7.26
C VAL A 248 -4.80 -6.80 -7.85
N LYS A 249 -4.89 -5.59 -7.30
CA LYS A 249 -5.77 -4.52 -7.78
C LYS A 249 -5.04 -3.19 -7.67
N ASN A 250 -5.15 -2.38 -8.70
CA ASN A 250 -4.67 -1.01 -8.70
C ASN A 250 -5.56 -0.17 -9.62
N LYS A 251 -6.16 0.91 -9.08
CA LYS A 251 -7.00 1.85 -9.85
C LYS A 251 -6.22 3.05 -10.40
N LEU A 252 -4.92 3.14 -10.10
CA LEU A 252 -4.08 4.30 -10.39
C LEU A 252 -2.98 4.00 -11.42
N ALA A 253 -2.65 2.72 -11.60
CA ALA A 253 -1.68 2.20 -12.55
C ALA A 253 -2.03 0.77 -12.95
N PRO A 254 -1.39 0.19 -13.99
CA PRO A 254 -1.62 -1.20 -14.38
C PRO A 254 -1.38 -2.18 -13.22
N PRO A 255 -2.35 -3.05 -12.90
CA PRO A 255 -2.23 -4.05 -11.83
C PRO A 255 -1.40 -5.26 -12.27
N PHE A 256 -1.34 -6.26 -11.38
CA PHE A 256 -0.73 -7.60 -11.54
C PHE A 256 0.80 -7.63 -11.55
N LYS A 257 1.47 -6.51 -11.31
CA LYS A 257 2.90 -6.50 -11.05
C LYS A 257 3.23 -7.29 -9.79
N GLN A 258 4.39 -7.93 -9.78
CA GLN A 258 4.89 -8.71 -8.64
C GLN A 258 6.31 -8.26 -8.34
N VAL A 259 6.62 -8.15 -7.06
CA VAL A 259 7.95 -7.89 -6.56
C VAL A 259 8.35 -8.95 -5.54
N ILE A 260 9.62 -9.25 -5.48
CA ILE A 260 10.20 -10.13 -4.46
C ILE A 260 11.18 -9.28 -3.68
N THR A 261 10.90 -9.13 -2.40
CA THR A 261 11.73 -8.37 -1.47
C THR A 261 12.25 -9.27 -0.36
N GLU A 262 13.26 -8.81 0.35
CA GLU A 262 13.83 -9.46 1.51
C GLU A 262 13.36 -8.73 2.78
N ILE A 263 12.73 -9.46 3.70
CA ILE A 263 12.40 -8.96 5.03
C ILE A 263 13.38 -9.60 6.02
N LEU A 264 14.24 -8.77 6.59
CA LEU A 264 15.23 -9.18 7.60
C LEU A 264 14.64 -9.04 9.00
N TYR A 265 14.91 -10.00 9.86
CA TYR A 265 14.40 -9.99 11.23
C TYR A 265 15.00 -8.84 12.03
N GLY A 266 14.13 -8.02 12.63
CA GLY A 266 14.53 -6.84 13.39
C GLY A 266 14.95 -5.63 12.57
N GLU A 267 15.02 -5.72 11.23
CA GLU A 267 15.40 -4.63 10.34
C GLU A 267 14.29 -4.26 9.34
N GLY A 268 13.38 -5.21 9.01
CA GLY A 268 12.32 -5.01 8.03
C GLY A 268 12.74 -5.27 6.60
N ILE A 269 12.13 -4.55 5.65
CA ILE A 269 12.44 -4.67 4.21
C ILE A 269 13.87 -4.17 3.97
N SER A 270 14.68 -5.00 3.32
CA SER A 270 16.07 -4.67 3.01
C SER A 270 16.14 -3.72 1.80
N ARG A 271 16.12 -2.41 2.06
CA ARG A 271 16.22 -1.38 1.02
C ARG A 271 17.52 -1.51 0.23
N GLU A 272 18.66 -1.68 0.92
CA GLU A 272 19.96 -1.85 0.28
C GLU A 272 20.00 -3.15 -0.55
N GLY A 273 19.31 -4.19 -0.10
CA GLY A 273 19.17 -5.44 -0.86
C GLY A 273 18.41 -5.24 -2.15
N GLU A 274 17.33 -4.44 -2.14
CA GLU A 274 16.57 -4.07 -3.33
C GLU A 274 17.39 -3.20 -4.29
N LEU A 275 18.13 -2.22 -3.77
CA LEU A 275 19.02 -1.38 -4.60
C LEU A 275 20.07 -2.20 -5.34
N ILE A 276 20.63 -3.24 -4.69
CA ILE A 276 21.61 -4.14 -5.32
C ILE A 276 20.92 -4.98 -6.40
N ASP A 277 19.78 -5.61 -6.11
CA ASP A 277 19.08 -6.47 -7.06
C ASP A 277 18.62 -5.68 -8.29
N MET A 278 18.00 -4.54 -8.08
CA MET A 278 17.57 -3.64 -9.16
C MET A 278 18.76 -3.06 -9.91
N GLY A 279 19.84 -2.71 -9.20
CA GLY A 279 21.08 -2.20 -9.79
C GLY A 279 21.71 -3.23 -10.74
N VAL A 280 21.70 -4.50 -10.37
CA VAL A 280 22.18 -5.59 -11.24
C VAL A 280 21.26 -5.76 -12.45
N GLU A 281 19.95 -5.76 -12.26
CA GLU A 281 18.98 -5.84 -13.36
C GLU A 281 19.09 -4.65 -14.31
N ALA A 282 19.28 -3.45 -13.76
CA ALA A 282 19.46 -2.22 -14.52
C ALA A 282 20.85 -2.08 -15.18
N LYS A 283 21.80 -2.99 -14.88
CA LYS A 283 23.21 -2.91 -15.29
C LYS A 283 23.93 -1.66 -14.76
N LEU A 284 23.48 -1.12 -13.64
CA LEU A 284 24.16 -0.06 -12.89
C LEU A 284 25.16 -0.66 -11.88
N VAL A 285 24.82 -1.82 -11.33
CA VAL A 285 25.69 -2.61 -10.47
C VAL A 285 26.17 -3.82 -11.26
N GLU A 286 27.47 -4.01 -11.35
CA GLU A 286 28.08 -5.17 -11.98
C GLU A 286 28.22 -6.31 -10.96
N LYS A 287 27.84 -7.52 -11.40
CA LYS A 287 28.04 -8.75 -10.62
C LYS A 287 29.00 -9.68 -11.36
N ALA A 288 30.22 -9.80 -10.85
CA ALA A 288 31.25 -10.69 -11.39
C ALA A 288 31.54 -11.81 -10.35
N GLY A 289 30.96 -12.99 -10.58
CA GLY A 289 31.00 -14.10 -9.60
C GLY A 289 30.33 -13.71 -8.29
N ALA A 290 31.10 -13.66 -7.20
CA ALA A 290 30.63 -13.24 -5.88
C ALA A 290 30.79 -11.73 -5.63
N TRP A 291 31.44 -10.99 -6.51
CA TRP A 291 31.75 -9.57 -6.34
C TRP A 291 30.67 -8.67 -6.94
N TYR A 292 30.35 -7.61 -6.21
CA TYR A 292 29.48 -6.52 -6.65
C TYR A 292 30.30 -5.24 -6.79
N SER A 293 30.07 -4.48 -7.88
CA SER A 293 30.72 -3.20 -8.15
C SER A 293 29.71 -2.18 -8.63
N TYR A 294 29.88 -0.93 -8.22
CA TYR A 294 29.07 0.20 -8.68
C TYR A 294 30.00 1.30 -9.22
N GLY A 295 29.90 1.59 -10.52
CA GLY A 295 30.93 2.35 -11.21
C GLY A 295 32.27 1.63 -11.16
N GLU A 296 33.35 2.34 -10.78
CA GLU A 296 34.67 1.77 -10.62
C GLU A 296 34.94 1.15 -9.23
N GLU A 297 33.99 1.25 -8.32
CA GLU A 297 34.19 0.87 -6.93
C GLU A 297 33.59 -0.50 -6.62
N ARG A 298 34.38 -1.36 -5.96
CA ARG A 298 33.88 -2.64 -5.44
C ARG A 298 33.13 -2.42 -4.14
N ILE A 299 31.83 -2.72 -4.13
CA ILE A 299 30.94 -2.51 -2.99
C ILE A 299 30.83 -3.73 -2.07
N GLY A 300 31.31 -4.91 -2.49
CA GLY A 300 31.38 -6.07 -1.60
C GLY A 300 31.52 -7.42 -2.29
N GLN A 301 32.02 -8.39 -1.54
CA GLN A 301 31.98 -9.80 -1.89
C GLN A 301 30.78 -10.46 -1.21
N GLY A 302 29.81 -10.92 -1.99
CA GLY A 302 28.52 -11.39 -1.52
C GLY A 302 27.54 -10.25 -1.24
N LYS A 303 26.24 -10.57 -1.33
CA LYS A 303 25.16 -9.57 -1.19
C LYS A 303 25.13 -8.93 0.22
N ASP A 304 25.48 -9.69 1.26
CA ASP A 304 25.50 -9.19 2.64
C ASP A 304 26.53 -8.07 2.83
N ASN A 305 27.75 -8.26 2.29
CA ASN A 305 28.78 -7.23 2.37
C ASN A 305 28.41 -6.00 1.52
N ALA A 306 27.82 -6.21 0.34
CA ALA A 306 27.34 -5.10 -0.49
C ALA A 306 26.22 -4.31 0.19
N ARG A 307 25.28 -4.98 0.90
CA ARG A 307 24.27 -4.32 1.74
C ARG A 307 24.92 -3.48 2.86
N GLY A 308 25.89 -4.07 3.56
CA GLY A 308 26.65 -3.38 4.60
C GLY A 308 27.34 -2.11 4.05
N TYR A 309 28.00 -2.25 2.90
CA TYR A 309 28.64 -1.11 2.25
C TYR A 309 27.67 0.03 1.93
N LEU A 310 26.49 -0.27 1.34
CA LEU A 310 25.49 0.76 1.03
C LEU A 310 24.90 1.39 2.30
N ARG A 311 24.76 0.63 3.38
CA ARG A 311 24.32 1.14 4.70
C ARG A 311 25.33 2.09 5.31
N ASP A 312 26.63 1.76 5.22
CA ASP A 312 27.73 2.58 5.74
C ASP A 312 28.01 3.79 4.84
N ASN A 313 27.55 3.77 3.58
CA ASN A 313 27.73 4.84 2.59
C ASN A 313 26.38 5.32 2.03
N PRO A 314 25.54 6.03 2.83
CA PRO A 314 24.20 6.43 2.43
C PRO A 314 24.18 7.36 1.21
N GLN A 315 25.24 8.13 0.94
CA GLN A 315 25.37 8.96 -0.26
C GLN A 315 25.46 8.12 -1.54
N VAL A 316 26.12 6.95 -1.46
CA VAL A 316 26.23 6.02 -2.60
C VAL A 316 24.87 5.33 -2.82
N ALA A 317 24.23 4.91 -1.75
CA ALA A 317 22.88 4.33 -1.81
C ALA A 317 21.86 5.32 -2.41
N ALA A 318 21.87 6.58 -1.98
CA ALA A 318 20.99 7.63 -2.49
C ALA A 318 21.23 7.91 -3.99
N LYS A 319 22.51 7.92 -4.43
CA LYS A 319 22.85 8.10 -5.84
C LYS A 319 22.33 6.95 -6.69
N LEU A 320 22.59 5.70 -6.27
CA LEU A 320 22.11 4.51 -6.96
C LEU A 320 20.57 4.50 -7.02
N GLU A 321 19.89 4.86 -5.93
CA GLU A 321 18.43 4.95 -5.92
C GLU A 321 17.90 6.00 -6.90
N ALA A 322 18.52 7.18 -6.98
CA ALA A 322 18.12 8.22 -7.92
C ALA A 322 18.22 7.73 -9.36
N GLU A 323 19.33 7.08 -9.72
CA GLU A 323 19.53 6.51 -11.07
C GLU A 323 18.51 5.38 -11.37
N LEU A 324 18.16 4.56 -10.36
CA LEU A 324 17.13 3.54 -10.51
C LEU A 324 15.73 4.12 -10.68
N ARG A 325 15.40 5.18 -9.94
CA ARG A 325 14.11 5.88 -10.09
C ARG A 325 13.98 6.50 -11.46
N GLU A 326 15.00 7.18 -11.96
CA GLU A 326 15.01 7.76 -13.30
C GLU A 326 14.79 6.69 -14.37
N LYS A 327 15.41 5.51 -14.21
CA LYS A 327 15.31 4.43 -15.18
C LYS A 327 13.97 3.70 -15.17
N PHE A 328 13.37 3.48 -14.00
CA PHE A 328 12.16 2.68 -13.85
C PHE A 328 10.88 3.50 -13.61
N GLN A 329 11.02 4.76 -13.25
CA GLN A 329 9.92 5.73 -13.11
C GLN A 329 10.28 7.02 -13.84
N PRO A 330 10.36 7.02 -15.17
CA PRO A 330 10.58 8.27 -15.90
C PRO A 330 9.46 9.25 -15.58
N THR A 331 9.83 10.46 -15.21
CA THR A 331 8.92 11.58 -15.00
C THR A 331 8.09 11.80 -16.27
N GLU A 332 6.82 12.22 -16.15
CA GLU A 332 5.88 12.41 -17.28
C GLU A 332 6.44 13.32 -18.40
N ALA A 333 7.41 14.16 -18.11
CA ALA A 333 8.09 15.01 -19.11
C ALA A 333 8.83 14.22 -20.22
N VAL A 334 9.16 12.94 -20.01
CA VAL A 334 9.84 12.08 -21.01
C VAL A 334 8.85 11.28 -21.85
N ARG A 335 7.55 11.27 -21.50
CA ARG A 335 6.51 10.51 -22.24
C ARG A 335 5.98 11.24 -23.47
N GLU A 336 6.13 12.55 -23.53
CA GLU A 336 5.63 13.38 -24.67
C GLU A 336 6.58 13.43 -25.87
N GLU A 337 7.86 13.03 -25.74
CA GLU A 337 8.83 13.07 -26.84
C GLU A 337 8.96 11.75 -27.64
N GLY A 338 8.24 10.69 -27.25
CA GLY A 338 8.37 9.35 -27.84
C GLY A 338 7.32 8.95 -28.89
N ASP A 339 6.23 9.67 -29.04
CA ASP A 339 5.08 9.26 -29.88
C ASP A 339 4.87 10.08 -31.17
N ASP A 340 5.86 10.89 -31.60
CA ASP A 340 5.76 11.68 -32.84
C ASP A 340 6.82 11.30 -33.89
N GLU A 341 7.07 10.01 -34.10
CA GLU A 341 7.76 9.52 -35.30
C GLU A 341 6.91 8.49 -36.05
N GLY A 342 6.22 9.01 -37.07
CA GLY A 342 6.05 8.26 -38.32
C GLY A 342 4.75 7.55 -38.55
N ASP A 343 3.82 8.22 -39.20
CA ASP A 343 3.07 7.61 -40.32
C ASP A 343 2.73 8.71 -41.34
N ASP A 344 3.71 9.01 -42.16
CA ASP A 344 3.52 9.59 -43.49
C ASP A 344 4.12 8.60 -44.51
N GLU A 345 3.26 7.69 -45.03
CA GLU A 345 3.28 7.20 -46.42
C GLU A 345 1.97 6.50 -46.77
#